data_80c4e100051ae5b7f7c2afb3d7bfbe88
#
_entry.id   80c4e100051ae5b7f7c2afb3d7bfbe88
#
_cell.length_a   1.000
_cell.length_b   1.000
_cell.length_c   1.000
_cell.angle_alpha   90.00
_cell.angle_beta   90.00
_cell.angle_gamma   90.00
#
_symmetry.space_group_name_H-M   'P 1'
#
loop_
_entity.id
_entity.type
_entity.pdbx_description
1 polymer ?
#
loop_
_entity_poly.entity_id
_entity_poly.type
_entity_poly.pdbx_seq_one_letter_code
_entity_poly.pdbx_strand_id
1 'polypeptide(L)'
;QLEAMVGGLPIRGPDAVVSELADEAGQAVLHATHDGYLKRFGLLHARRLRLSPAGDKLDGVDILEPPKGKLRLKQDLPYAIHFHLHPDCRCTERERGTCKIMLSDGQVWIFNVEGAALSIEESLFFVDSAGPRPGLQLVLRGTTFGETAVRWTMHAENPHVLV
;
A
#
# COMPACT_ATOMS: atom_id res chain seq x y z
N GLN A 1 10.04 0.52 -1.75
CA GLN A 1 10.96 1.37 -0.99
C GLN A 1 10.19 2.64 -0.60
N LEU A 2 9.80 2.75 0.66
CA LEU A 2 9.12 3.94 1.20
C LEU A 2 10.21 4.98 1.52
N GLU A 3 10.45 5.89 0.60
CA GLU A 3 11.23 7.09 0.89
C GLU A 3 10.29 8.15 1.47
N ALA A 4 10.32 8.29 2.79
CA ALA A 4 9.74 9.45 3.42
C ALA A 4 10.75 10.59 3.39
N MET A 5 10.43 11.67 2.70
CA MET A 5 11.22 12.91 2.67
C MET A 5 10.61 13.93 3.62
N VAL A 6 11.44 14.53 4.49
CA VAL A 6 11.03 15.68 5.31
C VAL A 6 12.06 16.77 5.15
N GLY A 7 11.64 17.92 4.66
CA GLY A 7 12.52 19.05 4.41
C GLY A 7 13.59 18.79 3.34
N GLY A 8 13.33 17.90 2.36
CA GLY A 8 14.26 17.60 1.29
C GLY A 8 15.42 16.66 1.67
N LEU A 9 15.47 16.17 2.91
CA LEU A 9 16.46 15.20 3.35
C LEU A 9 15.85 13.79 3.38
N PRO A 10 16.58 12.75 2.93
CA PRO A 10 16.13 11.38 3.02
C PRO A 10 15.95 11.00 4.49
N ILE A 11 14.79 10.43 4.83
CA ILE A 11 14.60 9.85 6.16
C ILE A 11 15.40 8.55 6.19
N ARG A 12 16.16 8.37 7.26
CA ARG A 12 16.83 7.10 7.56
C ARG A 12 15.77 5.98 7.53
N GLY A 13 16.06 4.90 6.82
CA GLY A 13 15.19 3.73 6.77
C GLY A 13 14.91 3.12 8.15
N PRO A 14 14.02 2.13 8.24
CA PRO A 14 13.73 1.44 9.49
C PRO A 14 15.01 0.78 10.03
N ASP A 15 15.16 0.74 11.36
CA ASP A 15 16.25 -0.01 12.02
C ASP A 15 15.92 -1.51 12.05
N ALA A 16 14.62 -1.88 12.11
CA ALA A 16 14.15 -3.25 12.11
C ALA A 16 13.00 -3.46 11.11
N VAL A 17 13.12 -4.53 10.32
CA VAL A 17 12.07 -5.06 9.46
C VAL A 17 11.92 -6.54 9.74
N VAL A 18 10.72 -6.99 10.05
CA VAL A 18 10.38 -8.39 10.25
C VAL A 18 9.34 -8.78 9.21
N SER A 19 9.56 -9.89 8.52
CA SER A 19 8.57 -10.43 7.58
C SER A 19 8.46 -11.94 7.72
N GLU A 20 7.25 -12.45 7.57
CA GLU A 20 6.92 -13.86 7.60
C GLU A 20 5.98 -14.18 6.45
N LEU A 21 6.31 -15.23 5.70
CA LEU A 21 5.46 -15.77 4.64
C LEU A 21 4.94 -17.13 5.09
N ALA A 22 3.64 -17.31 5.05
CA ALA A 22 2.95 -18.54 5.41
C ALA A 22 2.01 -18.99 4.29
N ASP A 23 1.68 -20.29 4.27
CA ASP A 23 0.55 -20.83 3.52
C ASP A 23 -0.58 -21.09 4.50
N GLU A 24 -1.72 -20.42 4.30
CA GLU A 24 -2.93 -20.61 5.08
C GLU A 24 -4.02 -21.21 4.18
N ALA A 25 -4.19 -22.53 4.22
CA ALA A 25 -5.20 -23.24 3.42
C ALA A 25 -5.10 -22.98 1.90
N GLY A 26 -3.88 -22.99 1.35
CA GLY A 26 -3.58 -22.76 -0.06
C GLY A 26 -3.53 -21.29 -0.47
N GLN A 27 -3.59 -20.37 0.49
CA GLN A 27 -3.41 -18.92 0.27
C GLN A 27 -2.03 -18.51 0.76
N ALA A 28 -1.30 -17.78 -0.06
CA ALA A 28 -0.06 -17.15 0.37
C ALA A 28 -0.37 -15.93 1.24
N VAL A 29 0.12 -15.93 2.48
CA VAL A 29 -0.07 -14.84 3.44
C VAL A 29 1.29 -14.28 3.84
N LEU A 30 1.49 -12.98 3.60
CA LEU A 30 2.67 -12.24 4.03
C LEU A 30 2.29 -11.32 5.20
N HIS A 31 3.05 -11.40 6.29
CA HIS A 31 3.08 -10.41 7.35
C HIS A 31 4.40 -9.67 7.31
N ALA A 32 4.37 -8.35 7.32
CA ALA A 32 5.57 -7.52 7.40
C ALA A 32 5.34 -6.37 8.39
N THR A 33 6.34 -6.10 9.21
CA THR A 33 6.32 -5.01 10.20
C THR A 33 7.64 -4.26 10.16
N HIS A 34 7.60 -2.94 10.31
CA HIS A 34 8.81 -2.13 10.46
C HIS A 34 8.62 -1.00 11.46
N ASP A 35 9.74 -0.54 12.02
CA ASP A 35 9.82 0.50 13.04
C ASP A 35 10.20 1.89 12.49
N GLY A 36 10.18 2.08 11.18
CA GLY A 36 10.62 3.34 10.54
C GLY A 36 9.90 4.60 11.02
N TYR A 37 8.69 4.45 11.56
CA TYR A 37 7.90 5.56 12.12
C TYR A 37 7.98 5.67 13.64
N LEU A 38 8.61 4.69 14.32
CA LEU A 38 8.61 4.59 15.77
C LEU A 38 9.28 5.79 16.46
N LYS A 39 10.49 6.15 16.04
CA LYS A 39 11.28 7.21 16.67
C LYS A 39 10.63 8.59 16.54
N ARG A 40 10.00 8.86 15.40
CA ARG A 40 9.46 10.18 15.10
C ARG A 40 8.00 10.33 15.51
N PHE A 41 7.20 9.31 15.27
CA PHE A 41 5.75 9.37 15.41
C PHE A 41 5.21 8.45 16.52
N GLY A 42 6.05 7.58 17.08
CA GLY A 42 5.63 6.62 18.11
C GLY A 42 4.77 5.48 17.55
N LEU A 43 4.86 5.20 16.25
CA LEU A 43 4.06 4.20 15.55
C LEU A 43 4.93 3.11 14.93
N LEU A 44 4.43 1.89 14.96
CA LEU A 44 4.85 0.78 14.11
C LEU A 44 3.93 0.74 12.89
N HIS A 45 4.45 0.29 11.75
CA HIS A 45 3.65 -0.04 10.58
C HIS A 45 3.72 -1.53 10.34
N ALA A 46 2.57 -2.17 10.27
CA ALA A 46 2.43 -3.56 9.86
C ALA A 46 1.60 -3.64 8.59
N ARG A 47 1.97 -4.56 7.68
CA ARG A 47 1.21 -4.88 6.48
C ARG A 47 0.96 -6.38 6.42
N ARG A 48 -0.29 -6.75 6.21
CA ARG A 48 -0.68 -8.12 5.89
C ARG A 48 -1.20 -8.16 4.47
N LEU A 49 -0.68 -9.11 3.68
CA LEU A 49 -1.14 -9.40 2.32
C LEU A 49 -1.63 -10.83 2.27
N ARG A 50 -2.72 -11.07 1.54
CA ARG A 50 -3.25 -12.40 1.27
C ARG A 50 -3.57 -12.53 -0.20
N LEU A 51 -2.87 -13.45 -0.87
CA LEU A 51 -3.08 -13.75 -2.29
C LEU A 51 -3.98 -14.99 -2.41
N SER A 52 -5.02 -14.89 -3.24
CA SER A 52 -5.88 -16.04 -3.57
C SER A 52 -5.09 -17.16 -4.26
N PRO A 53 -5.53 -18.42 -4.13
CA PRO A 53 -4.85 -19.55 -4.81
C PRO A 53 -4.81 -19.42 -6.33
N ALA A 54 -5.80 -18.77 -6.93
CA ALA A 54 -5.87 -18.49 -8.37
C ALA A 54 -4.99 -17.31 -8.81
N GLY A 55 -4.46 -16.52 -7.86
CA GLY A 55 -3.68 -15.32 -8.16
C GLY A 55 -4.48 -14.13 -8.66
N ASP A 56 -5.80 -14.21 -8.63
CA ASP A 56 -6.75 -13.24 -9.19
C ASP A 56 -7.27 -12.23 -8.17
N LYS A 57 -6.88 -12.38 -6.89
CA LYS A 57 -7.27 -11.48 -5.80
C LYS A 57 -6.15 -11.31 -4.78
N LEU A 58 -5.86 -10.08 -4.44
CA LEU A 58 -4.95 -9.69 -3.36
C LEU A 58 -5.71 -8.83 -2.35
N ASP A 59 -5.82 -9.31 -1.11
CA ASP A 59 -6.33 -8.55 0.03
C ASP A 59 -5.16 -7.98 0.82
N GLY A 60 -5.24 -6.73 1.21
CA GLY A 60 -4.23 -6.05 2.01
C GLY A 60 -4.81 -5.29 3.20
N VAL A 61 -4.06 -5.29 4.29
CA VAL A 61 -4.35 -4.46 5.47
C VAL A 61 -3.06 -3.77 5.88
N ASP A 62 -3.09 -2.45 5.93
CA ASP A 62 -2.05 -1.63 6.53
C ASP A 62 -2.49 -1.20 7.93
N ILE A 63 -1.66 -1.44 8.92
CA ILE A 63 -1.93 -1.14 10.33
C ILE A 63 -0.87 -0.16 10.82
N LEU A 64 -1.32 0.96 11.37
CA LEU A 64 -0.50 1.90 12.11
C LEU A 64 -0.87 1.77 13.59
N GLU A 65 0.06 1.36 14.43
CA GLU A 65 -0.21 1.13 15.85
C GLU A 65 0.93 1.60 16.75
N PRO A 66 0.64 2.11 17.95
CA PRO A 66 1.68 2.32 18.94
C PRO A 66 2.21 0.97 19.44
N PRO A 67 3.49 0.89 19.88
CA PRO A 67 4.03 -0.32 20.50
C PRO A 67 3.20 -0.77 21.69
N LYS A 68 3.14 -2.09 21.92
CA LYS A 68 2.40 -2.68 23.06
C LYS A 68 2.75 -1.98 24.37
N GLY A 69 1.72 -1.62 25.12
CA GLY A 69 1.85 -0.95 26.43
C GLY A 69 2.01 0.57 26.36
N LYS A 70 2.05 1.18 25.18
CA LYS A 70 1.98 2.64 25.02
C LYS A 70 0.55 3.04 24.66
N LEU A 71 -0.04 3.87 25.51
CA LEU A 71 -1.38 4.42 25.31
C LEU A 71 -1.32 5.60 24.34
N ARG A 72 -2.26 5.64 23.41
CA ARG A 72 -2.65 6.75 22.50
C ARG A 72 -1.55 7.74 22.07
N LEU A 73 -1.59 8.08 20.82
CA LEU A 73 -0.84 9.23 20.30
C LEU A 73 -1.26 10.50 21.05
N LYS A 74 -0.32 11.42 21.22
CA LYS A 74 -0.58 12.73 21.85
C LYS A 74 -1.42 13.65 20.95
N GLN A 75 -1.44 13.35 19.66
CA GLN A 75 -2.18 14.10 18.63
C GLN A 75 -2.49 13.17 17.46
N ASP A 76 -3.45 13.57 16.69
CA ASP A 76 -3.78 12.92 15.44
C ASP A 76 -2.67 13.16 14.42
N LEU A 77 -2.29 12.12 13.69
CA LEU A 77 -1.27 12.19 12.66
C LEU A 77 -1.86 11.87 11.29
N PRO A 78 -1.69 12.74 10.30
CA PRO A 78 -2.03 12.40 8.93
C PRO A 78 -1.10 11.31 8.40
N TYR A 79 -1.64 10.39 7.61
CA TYR A 79 -0.87 9.37 6.90
C TYR A 79 -1.22 9.33 5.41
N ALA A 80 -0.29 8.83 4.61
CA ALA A 80 -0.50 8.49 3.21
C ALA A 80 0.15 7.15 2.90
N ILE A 81 -0.57 6.28 2.19
CA ILE A 81 -0.08 5.00 1.69
C ILE A 81 -0.05 5.10 0.16
N HIS A 82 1.10 4.83 -0.43
CA HIS A 82 1.33 4.98 -1.86
C HIS A 82 1.47 3.63 -2.55
N PHE A 83 0.76 3.45 -3.66
CA PHE A 83 0.87 2.30 -4.56
C PHE A 83 1.29 2.83 -5.93
N HIS A 84 2.58 2.74 -6.22
CA HIS A 84 3.12 3.15 -7.52
C HIS A 84 2.73 2.14 -8.59
N LEU A 85 2.13 2.61 -9.66
CA LEU A 85 1.76 1.79 -10.81
C LEU A 85 2.88 1.80 -11.85
N HIS A 86 3.00 0.70 -12.60
CA HIS A 86 3.89 0.67 -13.75
C HIS A 86 3.46 1.73 -14.78
N PRO A 87 4.38 2.43 -15.46
CA PRO A 87 4.05 3.50 -16.42
C PRO A 87 3.11 3.08 -17.53
N ASP A 88 3.11 1.79 -17.90
CA ASP A 88 2.26 1.26 -18.94
C ASP A 88 0.83 0.93 -18.46
N CYS A 89 0.56 1.08 -17.14
CA CYS A 89 -0.78 0.92 -16.60
C CYS A 89 -1.60 2.20 -16.80
N ARG A 90 -2.89 2.04 -17.08
CA ARG A 90 -3.87 3.13 -17.04
C ARG A 90 -4.74 2.98 -15.81
N CYS A 91 -5.05 4.08 -15.16
CA CYS A 91 -5.90 4.07 -13.97
C CYS A 91 -7.01 5.12 -14.10
N THR A 92 -8.23 4.74 -13.76
CA THR A 92 -9.40 5.62 -13.76
C THR A 92 -10.23 5.39 -12.50
N GLU A 93 -10.67 6.46 -11.87
CA GLU A 93 -11.62 6.40 -10.76
C GLU A 93 -12.99 5.95 -11.29
N ARG A 94 -13.66 5.03 -10.59
CA ARG A 94 -15.03 4.58 -10.89
C ARG A 94 -16.03 5.25 -9.98
N GLU A 95 -15.82 5.05 -8.69
CA GLU A 95 -16.67 5.57 -7.62
C GLU A 95 -15.79 5.80 -6.39
N ARG A 96 -16.35 6.40 -5.36
CA ARG A 96 -15.59 6.73 -4.16
C ARG A 96 -14.92 5.49 -3.54
N GLY A 97 -13.60 5.52 -3.43
CA GLY A 97 -12.80 4.43 -2.88
C GLY A 97 -12.53 3.28 -3.84
N THR A 98 -12.91 3.42 -5.13
CA THR A 98 -12.73 2.38 -6.15
C THR A 98 -12.05 2.95 -7.38
N CYS A 99 -11.03 2.25 -7.90
CA CYS A 99 -10.47 2.56 -9.21
C CYS A 99 -10.26 1.31 -10.05
N LYS A 100 -10.28 1.53 -11.38
CA LYS A 100 -9.99 0.54 -12.40
C LYS A 100 -8.56 0.73 -12.88
N ILE A 101 -7.77 -0.34 -12.84
CA ILE A 101 -6.41 -0.40 -13.35
C ILE A 101 -6.41 -1.31 -14.57
N MET A 102 -5.96 -0.78 -15.70
CA MET A 102 -5.81 -1.55 -16.94
C MET A 102 -4.32 -1.75 -17.22
N LEU A 103 -3.92 -2.99 -17.37
CA LEU A 103 -2.57 -3.39 -17.71
C LEU A 103 -2.33 -3.27 -19.23
N SER A 104 -1.06 -3.29 -19.64
CA SER A 104 -0.68 -3.19 -21.07
C SER A 104 -1.16 -4.36 -21.93
N ASP A 105 -1.38 -5.52 -21.32
CA ASP A 105 -1.93 -6.73 -21.99
C ASP A 105 -3.47 -6.75 -22.08
N GLY A 106 -4.13 -5.69 -21.60
CA GLY A 106 -5.57 -5.55 -21.59
C GLY A 106 -6.28 -6.14 -20.37
N GLN A 107 -5.56 -6.78 -19.45
CA GLN A 107 -6.15 -7.22 -18.19
C GLN A 107 -6.64 -6.04 -17.38
N VAL A 108 -7.75 -6.22 -16.68
CA VAL A 108 -8.37 -5.21 -15.84
C VAL A 108 -8.41 -5.68 -14.40
N TRP A 109 -7.93 -4.82 -13.53
CA TRP A 109 -7.96 -5.01 -12.08
C TRP A 109 -8.75 -3.90 -11.42
N ILE A 110 -9.54 -4.26 -10.41
CA ILE A 110 -10.30 -3.33 -9.59
C ILE A 110 -9.62 -3.21 -8.24
N PHE A 111 -9.30 -1.98 -7.87
CA PHE A 111 -8.78 -1.64 -6.55
C PHE A 111 -9.90 -0.99 -5.73
N ASN A 112 -10.10 -1.48 -4.51
CA ASN A 112 -11.05 -0.92 -3.55
C ASN A 112 -10.34 -0.63 -2.23
N VAL A 113 -10.76 0.43 -1.54
CA VAL A 113 -10.26 0.78 -0.21
C VAL A 113 -11.39 1.13 0.74
N GLU A 114 -11.20 0.73 2.00
CA GLU A 114 -12.04 1.08 3.14
C GLU A 114 -11.18 1.74 4.23
N GLY A 115 -11.72 2.78 4.87
CA GLY A 115 -11.05 3.47 5.98
C GLY A 115 -10.08 4.57 5.58
N ALA A 116 -9.94 4.90 4.28
CA ALA A 116 -9.11 5.98 3.79
C ALA A 116 -9.71 6.64 2.54
N ALA A 117 -9.30 7.88 2.26
CA ALA A 117 -9.63 8.56 1.01
C ALA A 117 -8.65 8.12 -0.09
N LEU A 118 -9.18 7.71 -1.25
CA LEU A 118 -8.42 7.34 -2.44
C LEU A 118 -8.27 8.54 -3.38
N SER A 119 -7.07 8.73 -3.91
CA SER A 119 -6.78 9.63 -5.03
C SER A 119 -5.84 8.96 -6.02
N ILE A 120 -5.94 9.35 -7.30
CA ILE A 120 -5.01 8.97 -8.36
C ILE A 120 -4.13 10.20 -8.61
N GLU A 121 -2.81 10.03 -8.52
CA GLU A 121 -1.86 11.13 -8.61
C GLU A 121 -0.73 10.79 -9.57
N GLU A 122 -0.06 11.82 -10.06
CA GLU A 122 1.17 11.66 -10.84
C GLU A 122 2.29 11.08 -9.97
N SER A 123 3.15 10.30 -10.60
CA SER A 123 4.30 9.66 -9.99
C SER A 123 5.46 9.57 -10.95
N LEU A 124 6.65 9.34 -10.41
CA LEU A 124 7.83 9.01 -11.18
C LEU A 124 8.22 7.55 -10.92
N PHE A 125 8.47 6.84 -12.00
CA PHE A 125 8.93 5.46 -11.99
C PHE A 125 10.39 5.40 -12.41
N PHE A 126 11.24 4.90 -11.51
CA PHE A 126 12.67 4.76 -11.74
C PHE A 126 12.97 3.31 -12.11
N VAL A 127 13.26 3.04 -13.38
CA VAL A 127 13.42 1.67 -13.90
C VAL A 127 14.88 1.29 -14.02
N ASP A 128 15.70 2.19 -14.58
CA ASP A 128 17.08 1.90 -14.95
C ASP A 128 17.88 3.17 -15.32
N SER A 129 18.98 2.98 -16.07
CA SER A 129 19.83 4.06 -16.63
C SER A 129 19.12 5.00 -17.61
N ALA A 130 17.90 4.69 -18.08
CA ALA A 130 17.13 5.56 -18.98
C ALA A 130 16.48 6.75 -18.27
N GLY A 131 16.54 6.77 -16.94
CA GLY A 131 16.00 7.85 -16.11
C GLY A 131 14.53 7.66 -15.70
N PRO A 132 13.97 8.65 -14.99
CA PRO A 132 12.59 8.55 -14.48
C PRO A 132 11.57 8.64 -15.62
N ARG A 133 10.57 7.75 -15.59
CA ARG A 133 9.42 7.79 -16.50
C ARG A 133 8.18 8.30 -15.73
N PRO A 134 7.34 9.16 -16.35
CA PRO A 134 6.06 9.52 -15.78
C PRO A 134 5.17 8.28 -15.58
N GLY A 135 4.50 8.21 -14.46
CA GLY A 135 3.57 7.15 -14.11
C GLY A 135 2.45 7.69 -13.23
N LEU A 136 1.64 6.78 -12.73
CA LEU A 136 0.56 7.07 -11.79
C LEU A 136 0.81 6.34 -10.48
N GLN A 137 0.19 6.83 -9.43
CA GLN A 137 0.12 6.17 -8.12
C GLN A 137 -1.29 6.30 -7.54
N LEU A 138 -1.70 5.28 -6.80
CA LEU A 138 -2.84 5.37 -5.91
C LEU A 138 -2.35 5.86 -4.56
N VAL A 139 -3.02 6.85 -4.00
CA VAL A 139 -2.67 7.39 -2.69
C VAL A 139 -3.88 7.28 -1.76
N LEU A 140 -3.68 6.57 -0.65
CA LEU A 140 -4.68 6.43 0.41
C LEU A 140 -4.34 7.38 1.54
N ARG A 141 -5.23 8.32 1.87
CA ARG A 141 -5.01 9.30 2.92
C ARG A 141 -6.02 9.16 4.04
N GLY A 142 -5.54 9.38 5.24
CA GLY A 142 -6.37 9.42 6.44
C GLY A 142 -5.63 10.01 7.61
N THR A 143 -6.25 9.90 8.78
CA THR A 143 -5.69 10.36 10.06
C THR A 143 -5.73 9.23 11.06
N THR A 144 -4.63 9.02 11.80
CA THR A 144 -4.55 7.99 12.82
C THR A 144 -4.71 8.59 14.22
N PHE A 145 -5.52 7.92 15.04
CA PHE A 145 -5.79 8.26 16.45
C PHE A 145 -5.15 7.27 17.44
N GLY A 146 -4.30 6.39 16.97
CA GLY A 146 -3.75 5.26 17.67
C GLY A 146 -3.68 4.07 16.74
N GLU A 147 -4.27 2.93 17.12
CA GLU A 147 -4.40 1.82 16.18
C GLU A 147 -5.36 2.19 15.05
N THR A 148 -4.86 2.13 13.83
CA THR A 148 -5.61 2.45 12.62
C THR A 148 -5.34 1.39 11.58
N ALA A 149 -6.40 0.78 11.05
CA ALA A 149 -6.32 -0.23 9.99
C ALA A 149 -6.97 0.30 8.71
N VAL A 150 -6.21 0.26 7.62
CA VAL A 150 -6.68 0.57 6.27
C VAL A 150 -6.76 -0.73 5.49
N ARG A 151 -7.97 -1.11 5.06
CA ARG A 151 -8.20 -2.32 4.27
C ARG A 151 -8.35 -1.97 2.81
N TRP A 152 -7.71 -2.74 1.96
CA TRP A 152 -7.83 -2.60 0.52
C TRP A 152 -7.81 -3.96 -0.16
N THR A 153 -8.41 -4.02 -1.31
CA THR A 153 -8.44 -5.22 -2.15
C THR A 153 -8.07 -4.87 -3.58
N MET A 154 -7.46 -5.81 -4.26
CA MET A 154 -7.18 -5.75 -5.69
C MET A 154 -7.62 -7.07 -6.30
N HIS A 155 -8.53 -7.06 -7.30
CA HIS A 155 -9.00 -8.27 -7.94
C HIS A 155 -9.15 -8.09 -9.44
N ALA A 156 -8.94 -9.17 -10.20
CA ALA A 156 -9.15 -9.19 -11.64
C ALA A 156 -10.66 -9.06 -11.95
N GLU A 157 -11.05 -8.18 -12.88
CA GLU A 157 -12.44 -7.98 -13.27
C GLU A 157 -12.98 -9.20 -14.04
N ASN A 158 -12.11 -9.89 -14.81
CA ASN A 158 -12.45 -11.09 -15.55
C ASN A 158 -11.39 -12.18 -15.30
N PRO A 159 -11.47 -12.95 -14.21
CA PRO A 159 -10.44 -13.93 -13.82
C PRO A 159 -10.25 -15.08 -14.84
N HIS A 160 -11.19 -15.29 -15.76
CA HIS A 160 -11.11 -16.35 -16.78
C HIS A 160 -10.20 -16.03 -17.98
N VAL A 161 -9.56 -14.86 -18.02
CA VAL A 161 -8.64 -14.45 -19.10
C VAL A 161 -7.17 -14.62 -18.70
N LEU A 162 -6.90 -15.10 -17.49
CA LEU A 162 -5.54 -15.43 -17.04
C LEU A 162 -5.14 -16.81 -17.60
N VAL A 163 -4.71 -16.84 -18.87
CA VAL A 163 -4.12 -18.02 -19.54
C VAL A 163 -2.63 -17.85 -19.63
#